data_9f06ebcb57602e7a763d2fd33abac344
#
_entry.id   9f06ebcb57602e7a763d2fd33abac344
#
_cell.length_a   1.000
_cell.length_b   1.000
_cell.length_c   1.000
_cell.angle_alpha   90.00
_cell.angle_beta   90.00
_cell.angle_gamma   90.00
#
_symmetry.space_group_name_H-M   'P 1'
#
loop_
_entity.id
_entity.type
_entity.pdbx_description
1 polymer ?
#
loop_
_entity_poly.entity_id
_entity_poly.type
_entity_poly.pdbx_seq_one_letter_code
_entity_poly.pdbx_strand_id
1 'polypeptide(L)'
;PYTTLFRSSNYTSQNMGAGKMDRVHKGFGAGRNLVWIICVPIVLLYFFFGRFLLLLFMNDPQGPAIDTGMLFLRILSPFYFVVSLKLVTDGILRGCGMMVRFMIATFSDLILRVGIAIVLSSTALGSTGIWMAWPVGWCIGTGLSLVFYFTAIRKVLAESPAEAEAEGKAAEARAEAEFAADAEMETL
;
A
#
# COMPACT_ATOMS: atom_id res chain seq x y z
N PRO A 1 1.43 11.79 2.44
CA PRO A 1 1.21 10.33 2.48
C PRO A 1 -0.26 9.95 2.28
N TYR A 2 -1.19 10.61 2.95
CA TYR A 2 -2.64 10.32 2.83
C TYR A 2 -3.16 10.48 1.39
N THR A 3 -2.72 11.49 0.65
CA THR A 3 -3.18 11.73 -0.72
C THR A 3 -2.81 10.62 -1.69
N THR A 4 -1.62 10.04 -1.59
CA THR A 4 -1.19 8.94 -2.48
C THR A 4 -1.99 7.67 -2.20
N LEU A 5 -2.24 7.37 -0.95
CA LEU A 5 -3.02 6.23 -0.50
C LEU A 5 -4.49 6.32 -0.98
N PHE A 6 -5.12 7.49 -0.85
CA PHE A 6 -6.48 7.73 -1.34
C PHE A 6 -6.54 7.74 -2.88
N ARG A 7 -5.56 8.31 -3.56
CA ARG A 7 -5.49 8.29 -5.02
C ARG A 7 -5.37 6.88 -5.57
N SER A 8 -4.48 6.05 -4.99
CA SER A 8 -4.34 4.64 -5.39
C SER A 8 -5.62 3.85 -5.16
N SER A 9 -6.29 4.06 -4.03
CA SER A 9 -7.55 3.39 -3.71
C SER A 9 -8.68 3.81 -4.67
N ASN A 10 -8.88 5.11 -4.88
CA ASN A 10 -9.92 5.62 -5.77
C ASN A 10 -9.68 5.22 -7.23
N TYR A 11 -8.43 5.32 -7.70
CA TYR A 11 -8.07 4.88 -9.04
C TYR A 11 -8.36 3.39 -9.23
N THR A 12 -8.01 2.58 -8.24
CA THR A 12 -8.24 1.14 -8.27
C THR A 12 -9.72 0.80 -8.29
N SER A 13 -10.52 1.38 -7.39
CA SER A 13 -11.96 1.10 -7.32
C SER A 13 -12.70 1.51 -8.59
N GLN A 14 -12.36 2.66 -9.19
CA GLN A 14 -12.94 3.10 -10.46
C GLN A 14 -12.61 2.16 -11.62
N ASN A 15 -11.34 1.72 -11.73
CA ASN A 15 -10.93 0.81 -12.81
C ASN A 15 -11.44 -0.61 -12.59
N MET A 16 -11.59 -1.04 -11.35
CA MET A 16 -12.23 -2.31 -11.00
C MET A 16 -13.71 -2.32 -11.36
N GLY A 17 -14.46 -1.30 -10.95
CA GLY A 17 -15.88 -1.15 -11.31
C GLY A 17 -16.12 -1.03 -12.81
N ALA A 18 -15.12 -0.61 -13.59
CA ALA A 18 -15.15 -0.56 -15.04
C ALA A 18 -14.62 -1.85 -15.72
N GLY A 19 -14.30 -2.91 -14.97
CA GLY A 19 -13.72 -4.16 -15.49
C GLY A 19 -12.30 -4.04 -16.06
N LYS A 20 -11.61 -2.90 -15.84
CA LYS A 20 -10.30 -2.58 -16.47
C LYS A 20 -9.11 -2.96 -15.58
N MET A 21 -8.97 -4.24 -15.26
CA MET A 21 -7.92 -4.75 -14.35
C MET A 21 -6.49 -4.48 -14.86
N ASP A 22 -6.25 -4.48 -16.16
CA ASP A 22 -4.96 -4.10 -16.74
C ASP A 22 -4.51 -2.69 -16.32
N ARG A 23 -5.47 -1.76 -16.15
CA ARG A 23 -5.18 -0.41 -15.68
C ARG A 23 -4.79 -0.40 -14.20
N VAL A 24 -5.38 -1.25 -13.37
CA VAL A 24 -5.00 -1.41 -11.96
C VAL A 24 -3.54 -1.86 -11.87
N HIS A 25 -3.15 -2.84 -12.68
CA HIS A 25 -1.76 -3.33 -12.70
C HIS A 25 -0.77 -2.28 -13.20
N LYS A 26 -1.10 -1.56 -14.28
CA LYS A 26 -0.30 -0.42 -14.77
C LYS A 26 -0.23 0.71 -13.74
N GLY A 27 -1.34 0.97 -13.03
CA GLY A 27 -1.43 1.96 -11.97
C GLY A 27 -0.53 1.64 -10.77
N PHE A 28 -0.35 0.36 -10.43
CA PHE A 28 0.62 -0.06 -9.41
C PHE A 28 2.05 0.36 -9.79
N GLY A 29 2.48 0.05 -11.03
CA GLY A 29 3.81 0.43 -11.52
C GLY A 29 4.01 1.94 -11.54
N ALA A 30 3.03 2.69 -12.05
CA ALA A 30 3.07 4.15 -12.09
C ALA A 30 3.08 4.77 -10.69
N GLY A 31 2.24 4.27 -9.78
CA GLY A 31 2.19 4.71 -8.38
C GLY A 31 3.50 4.47 -7.64
N ARG A 32 4.07 3.27 -7.79
CA ARG A 32 5.39 2.93 -7.23
C ARG A 32 6.47 3.89 -7.74
N ASN A 33 6.57 4.08 -9.06
CA ASN A 33 7.59 4.93 -9.65
C ASN A 33 7.45 6.39 -9.19
N LEU A 34 6.22 6.91 -9.16
CA LEU A 34 5.94 8.26 -8.67
C LEU A 34 6.41 8.46 -7.22
N VAL A 35 6.06 7.52 -6.34
CA VAL A 35 6.43 7.61 -4.93
C VAL A 35 7.94 7.48 -4.75
N TRP A 36 8.61 6.60 -5.51
CA TRP A 36 10.06 6.47 -5.47
C TRP A 36 10.80 7.72 -5.96
N ILE A 37 10.30 8.39 -7.02
CA ILE A 37 10.83 9.68 -7.47
C ILE A 37 10.75 10.73 -6.35
N ILE A 38 9.68 10.73 -5.56
CA ILE A 38 9.54 11.63 -4.40
C ILE A 38 10.43 11.18 -3.23
N CYS A 39 10.60 9.89 -3.01
CA CYS A 39 11.44 9.37 -1.93
C CYS A 39 12.94 9.67 -2.13
N VAL A 40 13.44 9.65 -3.38
CA VAL A 40 14.87 9.92 -3.65
C VAL A 40 15.34 11.25 -3.04
N PRO A 41 14.75 12.41 -3.35
CA PRO A 41 15.22 13.68 -2.77
C PRO A 41 15.06 13.72 -1.24
N ILE A 42 14.02 13.10 -0.68
CA ILE A 42 13.82 13.05 0.77
C ILE A 42 14.92 12.21 1.45
N VAL A 43 15.24 11.04 0.90
CA VAL A 43 16.32 10.20 1.43
C VAL A 43 17.67 10.89 1.32
N LEU A 44 17.97 11.54 0.19
CA LEU A 44 19.19 12.32 0.01
C LEU A 44 19.25 13.50 1.00
N LEU A 45 18.13 14.19 1.20
CA LEU A 45 18.03 15.28 2.18
C LEU A 45 18.35 14.79 3.60
N TYR A 46 17.78 13.66 4.03
CA TYR A 46 18.06 13.09 5.33
C TYR A 46 19.50 12.60 5.48
N PHE A 47 20.07 12.05 4.41
CA PHE A 47 21.41 11.49 4.46
C PHE A 47 22.50 12.59 4.50
N PHE A 48 22.36 13.62 3.67
CA PHE A 48 23.36 14.69 3.57
C PHE A 48 23.08 15.88 4.49
N PHE A 49 21.82 16.22 4.71
CA PHE A 49 21.41 17.41 5.47
C PHE A 49 20.70 17.07 6.79
N GLY A 50 20.68 15.81 7.20
CA GLY A 50 19.99 15.35 8.42
C GLY A 50 20.40 16.12 9.67
N ARG A 51 21.71 16.42 9.83
CA ARG A 51 22.20 17.23 10.95
C ARG A 51 21.62 18.64 10.95
N PHE A 52 21.58 19.28 9.80
CA PHE A 52 21.00 20.62 9.66
C PHE A 52 19.50 20.62 9.98
N LEU A 53 18.77 19.61 9.52
CA LEU A 53 17.36 19.47 9.82
C LEU A 53 17.10 19.27 11.32
N LEU A 54 17.93 18.48 12.01
CA LEU A 54 17.82 18.30 13.45
C LEU A 54 18.10 19.58 14.22
N LEU A 55 19.08 20.38 13.76
CA LEU A 55 19.43 21.68 14.37
C LEU A 55 18.32 22.73 14.26
N LEU A 56 17.35 22.57 13.34
CA LEU A 56 16.17 23.44 13.29
C LEU A 56 15.25 23.25 14.50
N PHE A 57 15.35 22.09 15.18
CA PHE A 57 14.49 21.73 16.31
C PHE A 57 15.26 21.59 17.63
N MET A 58 16.58 21.59 17.58
CA MET A 58 17.45 21.39 18.75
C MET A 58 18.41 22.55 18.94
N ASN A 59 18.47 23.07 20.17
CA ASN A 59 19.29 24.22 20.52
C ASN A 59 20.76 23.86 20.83
N ASP A 60 21.07 22.58 21.12
CA ASP A 60 22.40 22.13 21.45
C ASP A 60 23.03 21.35 20.26
N PRO A 61 23.95 21.97 19.52
CA PRO A 61 24.58 21.36 18.35
C PRO A 61 25.48 20.16 18.65
N GLN A 62 25.94 20.02 19.89
CA GLN A 62 26.87 18.98 20.32
C GLN A 62 26.26 17.99 21.32
N GLY A 63 24.96 18.14 21.57
CA GLY A 63 24.25 17.28 22.50
C GLY A 63 24.08 15.84 21.99
N PRO A 64 24.03 14.83 22.87
CA PRO A 64 23.84 13.43 22.51
C PRO A 64 22.55 13.17 21.75
N ALA A 65 21.59 14.07 21.82
CA ALA A 65 20.33 14.00 21.09
C ALA A 65 20.52 14.15 19.57
N ILE A 66 21.48 14.97 19.12
CA ILE A 66 21.80 15.11 17.68
C ILE A 66 22.40 13.83 17.13
N ASP A 67 23.37 13.23 17.83
CA ASP A 67 24.01 11.97 17.38
C ASP A 67 22.99 10.84 17.32
N THR A 68 22.12 10.77 18.32
CA THR A 68 21.01 9.84 18.39
C THR A 68 20.04 10.03 17.20
N GLY A 69 19.65 11.28 16.92
CA GLY A 69 18.78 11.60 15.79
C GLY A 69 19.41 11.31 14.44
N MET A 70 20.70 11.57 14.28
CA MET A 70 21.45 11.25 13.06
C MET A 70 21.50 9.73 12.81
N LEU A 71 21.75 8.94 13.87
CA LEU A 71 21.73 7.48 13.76
C LEU A 71 20.34 6.98 13.35
N PHE A 72 19.28 7.51 13.96
CA PHE A 72 17.91 7.22 13.59
C PHE A 72 17.62 7.53 12.11
N LEU A 73 17.95 8.72 11.63
CA LEU A 73 17.76 9.11 10.23
C LEU A 73 18.53 8.21 9.27
N ARG A 74 19.76 7.83 9.59
CA ARG A 74 20.58 6.94 8.77
C ARG A 74 20.02 5.53 8.70
N ILE A 75 19.48 5.01 9.80
CA ILE A 75 18.87 3.68 9.85
C ILE A 75 17.56 3.65 9.03
N LEU A 76 16.70 4.67 9.19
CA LEU A 76 15.36 4.64 8.60
C LEU A 76 15.32 5.08 7.14
N SER A 77 16.18 6.03 6.74
CA SER A 77 16.06 6.67 5.41
C SER A 77 16.09 5.69 4.24
N PRO A 78 16.91 4.64 4.16
CA PRO A 78 16.86 3.70 3.05
C PRO A 78 15.54 2.91 2.98
N PHE A 79 14.89 2.71 4.12
CA PHE A 79 13.64 1.93 4.20
C PHE A 79 12.38 2.75 3.84
N TYR A 80 12.52 4.06 3.58
CA TYR A 80 11.41 4.84 3.02
C TYR A 80 10.96 4.33 1.66
N PHE A 81 11.84 3.74 0.87
CA PHE A 81 11.46 3.06 -0.38
C PHE A 81 10.56 1.84 -0.12
N VAL A 82 10.85 1.10 0.93
CA VAL A 82 10.08 -0.10 1.31
C VAL A 82 8.69 0.31 1.81
N VAL A 83 8.61 1.25 2.77
CA VAL A 83 7.32 1.68 3.32
C VAL A 83 6.47 2.41 2.27
N SER A 84 7.08 3.14 1.35
CA SER A 84 6.34 3.80 0.28
C SER A 84 5.72 2.80 -0.70
N LEU A 85 6.41 1.71 -1.00
CA LEU A 85 5.86 0.60 -1.77
C LEU A 85 4.68 -0.05 -1.04
N LYS A 86 4.79 -0.26 0.28
CA LYS A 86 3.68 -0.73 1.12
C LYS A 86 2.45 0.17 0.99
N LEU A 87 2.62 1.48 1.09
CA LEU A 87 1.51 2.44 1.01
C LEU A 87 0.76 2.36 -0.33
N VAL A 88 1.47 2.20 -1.44
CA VAL A 88 0.85 2.02 -2.76
C VAL A 88 0.09 0.70 -2.82
N THR A 89 0.70 -0.39 -2.36
CA THR A 89 0.09 -1.73 -2.34
C THR A 89 -1.16 -1.77 -1.47
N ASP A 90 -1.08 -1.22 -0.27
CA ASP A 90 -2.21 -1.12 0.68
C ASP A 90 -3.36 -0.27 0.12
N GLY A 91 -3.05 0.79 -0.64
CA GLY A 91 -4.03 1.59 -1.36
C GLY A 91 -4.80 0.79 -2.39
N ILE A 92 -4.12 -0.09 -3.12
CA ILE A 92 -4.76 -0.95 -4.12
C ILE A 92 -5.59 -2.04 -3.44
N LEU A 93 -5.08 -2.72 -2.40
CA LEU A 93 -5.85 -3.73 -1.66
C LEU A 93 -7.17 -3.16 -1.14
N ARG A 94 -7.16 -1.92 -0.64
CA ARG A 94 -8.39 -1.23 -0.21
C ARG A 94 -9.29 -0.86 -1.38
N GLY A 95 -8.72 -0.41 -2.49
CA GLY A 95 -9.47 -0.09 -3.71
C GLY A 95 -10.12 -1.33 -4.34
N CYS A 96 -9.53 -2.50 -4.17
CA CYS A 96 -10.10 -3.79 -4.56
C CYS A 96 -11.14 -4.34 -3.56
N GLY A 97 -11.53 -3.58 -2.52
CA GLY A 97 -12.45 -4.06 -1.49
C GLY A 97 -11.86 -5.12 -0.55
N MET A 98 -10.57 -5.43 -0.66
CA MET A 98 -9.90 -6.47 0.14
C MET A 98 -9.45 -5.95 1.51
N MET A 99 -10.40 -5.33 2.23
CA MET A 99 -10.14 -4.67 3.50
C MET A 99 -9.55 -5.61 4.55
N VAL A 100 -10.01 -6.85 4.62
CA VAL A 100 -9.52 -7.85 5.60
C VAL A 100 -8.04 -8.15 5.35
N ARG A 101 -7.61 -8.35 4.11
CA ARG A 101 -6.20 -8.61 3.77
C ARG A 101 -5.31 -7.41 4.09
N PHE A 102 -5.78 -6.20 3.79
CA PHE A 102 -5.12 -4.96 4.18
C PHE A 102 -4.97 -4.87 5.71
N MET A 103 -6.04 -5.17 6.48
CA MET A 103 -6.00 -5.15 7.94
C MET A 103 -5.01 -6.18 8.49
N ILE A 104 -5.03 -7.41 7.98
CA ILE A 104 -4.08 -8.45 8.39
C ILE A 104 -2.63 -7.98 8.17
N ALA A 105 -2.30 -7.44 6.99
CA ALA A 105 -0.96 -6.94 6.70
C ALA A 105 -0.54 -5.79 7.64
N THR A 106 -1.46 -4.88 7.95
CA THR A 106 -1.19 -3.71 8.79
C THR A 106 -1.07 -4.08 10.27
N PHE A 107 -1.96 -4.93 10.79
CA PHE A 107 -1.88 -5.38 12.18
C PHE A 107 -0.69 -6.30 12.42
N SER A 108 -0.36 -7.18 11.46
CA SER A 108 0.85 -8.00 11.54
C SER A 108 2.12 -7.14 11.62
N ASP A 109 2.23 -6.09 10.77
CA ASP A 109 3.34 -5.13 10.85
C ASP A 109 3.42 -4.47 12.23
N LEU A 110 2.29 -4.00 12.76
CA LEU A 110 2.25 -3.33 14.06
C LEU A 110 2.66 -4.26 15.20
N ILE A 111 2.07 -5.45 15.28
CA ILE A 111 2.31 -6.42 16.35
C ILE A 111 3.76 -6.90 16.30
N LEU A 112 4.26 -7.25 15.11
CA LEU A 112 5.64 -7.68 14.94
C LEU A 112 6.63 -6.58 15.30
N ARG A 113 6.36 -5.33 14.91
CA ARG A 113 7.21 -4.18 15.24
C ARG A 113 7.33 -3.97 16.74
N VAL A 114 6.21 -4.04 17.47
CA VAL A 114 6.22 -3.91 18.93
C VAL A 114 6.97 -5.09 19.57
N GLY A 115 6.70 -6.32 19.15
CA GLY A 115 7.39 -7.51 19.65
C GLY A 115 8.90 -7.47 19.39
N ILE A 116 9.31 -7.12 18.19
CA ILE A 116 10.73 -6.98 17.81
C ILE A 116 11.39 -5.85 18.59
N ALA A 117 10.71 -4.71 18.80
CA ALA A 117 11.23 -3.59 19.59
C ALA A 117 11.51 -4.02 21.03
N ILE A 118 10.59 -4.76 21.68
CA ILE A 118 10.77 -5.28 23.03
C ILE A 118 11.97 -6.22 23.09
N VAL A 119 12.04 -7.18 22.16
CA VAL A 119 13.15 -8.16 22.13
C VAL A 119 14.49 -7.47 21.88
N LEU A 120 14.59 -6.61 20.86
CA LEU A 120 15.85 -5.95 20.52
C LEU A 120 16.29 -4.93 21.56
N SER A 121 15.36 -4.23 22.22
CA SER A 121 15.69 -3.29 23.29
C SER A 121 16.26 -3.98 24.55
N SER A 122 15.89 -5.25 24.76
CA SER A 122 16.41 -6.07 25.87
C SER A 122 17.81 -6.63 25.59
N THR A 123 18.35 -6.43 24.39
CA THR A 123 19.72 -6.82 24.00
C THR A 123 20.71 -5.69 24.23
N ALA A 124 21.98 -5.92 23.91
CA ALA A 124 23.04 -4.90 23.92
C ALA A 124 22.78 -3.70 22.99
N LEU A 125 21.77 -3.80 22.10
CA LEU A 125 21.39 -2.72 21.19
C LEU A 125 20.61 -1.58 21.89
N GLY A 126 19.95 -1.85 23.03
CA GLY A 126 19.21 -0.85 23.77
C GLY A 126 18.23 -0.02 22.90
N SER A 127 18.32 1.30 22.93
CA SER A 127 17.47 2.20 22.14
C SER A 127 17.63 2.01 20.63
N THR A 128 18.79 1.64 20.13
CA THR A 128 19.03 1.35 18.70
C THR A 128 18.19 0.16 18.23
N GLY A 129 17.98 -0.83 19.12
CA GLY A 129 17.13 -1.98 18.85
C GLY A 129 15.67 -1.58 18.60
N ILE A 130 15.16 -0.59 19.32
CA ILE A 130 13.81 -0.04 19.10
C ILE A 130 13.70 0.55 17.68
N TRP A 131 14.72 1.29 17.23
CA TRP A 131 14.69 1.89 15.90
C TRP A 131 14.84 0.88 14.78
N MET A 132 15.63 -0.17 14.98
CA MET A 132 15.76 -1.27 14.01
C MET A 132 14.47 -2.08 13.85
N ALA A 133 13.58 -2.07 14.83
CA ALA A 133 12.28 -2.72 14.70
C ALA A 133 11.38 -2.09 13.60
N TRP A 134 11.56 -0.80 13.29
CA TRP A 134 10.81 -0.12 12.22
C TRP A 134 11.13 -0.66 10.82
N PRO A 135 12.40 -0.69 10.39
CA PRO A 135 12.77 -1.29 9.12
C PRO A 135 12.31 -2.74 8.98
N VAL A 136 12.49 -3.54 10.01
CA VAL A 136 12.10 -4.96 9.99
C VAL A 136 10.58 -5.10 9.83
N GLY A 137 9.80 -4.34 10.62
CA GLY A 137 8.34 -4.32 10.49
C GLY A 137 7.89 -3.90 9.10
N TRP A 138 8.49 -2.84 8.54
CA TRP A 138 8.18 -2.38 7.17
C TRP A 138 8.50 -3.42 6.11
N CYS A 139 9.63 -4.13 6.22
CA CYS A 139 9.97 -5.20 5.27
C CYS A 139 8.95 -6.34 5.33
N ILE A 140 8.60 -6.81 6.53
CA ILE A 140 7.64 -7.90 6.71
C ILE A 140 6.24 -7.46 6.25
N GLY A 141 5.77 -6.29 6.70
CA GLY A 141 4.48 -5.75 6.32
C GLY A 141 4.35 -5.51 4.81
N THR A 142 5.40 -4.98 4.17
CA THR A 142 5.43 -4.80 2.70
C THR A 142 5.41 -6.14 1.98
N GLY A 143 6.20 -7.11 2.44
CA GLY A 143 6.20 -8.46 1.89
C GLY A 143 4.81 -9.11 1.94
N LEU A 144 4.13 -9.01 3.07
CA LEU A 144 2.78 -9.55 3.25
C LEU A 144 1.76 -8.83 2.37
N SER A 145 1.80 -7.50 2.29
CA SER A 145 0.95 -6.72 1.39
C SER A 145 1.17 -7.08 -0.08
N LEU A 146 2.42 -7.29 -0.50
CA LEU A 146 2.73 -7.72 -1.87
C LEU A 146 2.22 -9.13 -2.16
N VAL A 147 2.38 -10.08 -1.23
CA VAL A 147 1.80 -11.43 -1.38
C VAL A 147 0.29 -11.36 -1.54
N PHE A 148 -0.39 -10.57 -0.73
CA PHE A 148 -1.83 -10.37 -0.85
C PHE A 148 -2.22 -9.68 -2.16
N TYR A 149 -1.45 -8.71 -2.62
CA TYR A 149 -1.66 -8.05 -3.89
C TYR A 149 -1.56 -9.05 -5.07
N PHE A 150 -0.48 -9.81 -5.16
CA PHE A 150 -0.29 -10.74 -6.27
C PHE A 150 -1.29 -11.90 -6.25
N THR A 151 -1.64 -12.41 -5.07
CA THR A 151 -2.66 -13.47 -4.96
C THR A 151 -4.06 -12.95 -5.28
N ALA A 152 -4.37 -11.72 -4.87
CA ALA A 152 -5.64 -11.07 -5.11
C ALA A 152 -5.85 -10.75 -6.59
N ILE A 153 -4.88 -10.11 -7.22
CA ILE A 153 -4.97 -9.75 -8.64
C ILE A 153 -5.05 -10.98 -9.52
N ARG A 154 -4.29 -12.02 -9.22
CA ARG A 154 -4.39 -13.30 -9.96
C ARG A 154 -5.80 -13.89 -9.88
N LYS A 155 -6.43 -13.84 -8.70
CA LYS A 155 -7.79 -14.36 -8.52
C LYS A 155 -8.81 -13.54 -9.30
N VAL A 156 -8.77 -12.22 -9.18
CA VAL A 156 -9.71 -11.32 -9.89
C VAL A 156 -9.51 -11.39 -11.42
N LEU A 157 -8.27 -11.50 -11.91
CA LEU A 157 -8.00 -11.71 -13.34
C LEU A 157 -8.50 -13.07 -13.86
N ALA A 158 -8.57 -14.08 -13.00
CA ALA A 158 -9.09 -15.41 -13.37
C ALA A 158 -10.62 -15.44 -13.38
N GLU A 159 -11.28 -14.71 -12.47
CA GLU A 159 -12.74 -14.67 -12.33
C GLU A 159 -13.41 -13.66 -13.29
N SER A 160 -12.76 -12.54 -13.58
CA SER A 160 -13.30 -11.43 -14.37
C SER A 160 -13.83 -11.79 -15.78
N PRO A 161 -13.19 -12.65 -16.59
CA PRO A 161 -13.73 -12.99 -17.91
C PRO A 161 -15.00 -13.85 -17.84
N ALA A 162 -15.07 -14.78 -16.91
CA ALA A 162 -16.20 -15.69 -16.75
C ALA A 162 -17.43 -14.99 -16.15
N GLU A 163 -17.24 -14.11 -15.17
CA GLU A 163 -18.33 -13.32 -14.56
C GLU A 163 -18.87 -12.27 -15.52
N ALA A 164 -18.02 -11.57 -16.27
CA ALA A 164 -18.45 -10.59 -17.26
C ALA A 164 -19.24 -11.25 -18.42
N GLU A 165 -18.86 -12.46 -18.82
CA GLU A 165 -19.58 -13.23 -19.83
C GLU A 165 -20.92 -13.77 -19.30
N ALA A 166 -20.96 -14.16 -18.03
CA ALA A 166 -22.19 -14.61 -17.37
C ALA A 166 -23.17 -13.44 -17.14
N GLU A 167 -22.70 -12.27 -16.71
CA GLU A 167 -23.54 -11.07 -16.57
C GLU A 167 -24.05 -10.58 -17.94
N GLY A 168 -23.20 -10.61 -18.99
CA GLY A 168 -23.61 -10.26 -20.35
C GLY A 168 -24.74 -11.16 -20.85
N LYS A 169 -24.62 -12.47 -20.73
CA LYS A 169 -25.67 -13.43 -21.09
C LYS A 169 -26.94 -13.28 -20.26
N ALA A 170 -26.82 -12.96 -18.98
CA ALA A 170 -27.98 -12.73 -18.12
C ALA A 170 -28.70 -11.40 -18.47
N ALA A 171 -27.98 -10.37 -18.88
CA ALA A 171 -28.57 -9.12 -19.34
C ALA A 171 -29.28 -9.27 -20.69
N GLU A 172 -28.70 -10.00 -21.64
CA GLU A 172 -29.33 -10.34 -22.93
C GLU A 172 -30.63 -11.15 -22.72
N ALA A 173 -30.59 -12.17 -21.88
CA ALA A 173 -31.78 -12.99 -21.57
C ALA A 173 -32.90 -12.19 -20.89
N ARG A 174 -32.54 -11.18 -20.06
CA ARG A 174 -33.56 -10.29 -19.46
C ARG A 174 -34.16 -9.35 -20.49
N ALA A 175 -33.37 -8.79 -21.38
CA ALA A 175 -33.85 -7.92 -22.45
C ALA A 175 -34.75 -8.68 -23.43
N GLU A 176 -34.44 -9.93 -23.79
CA GLU A 176 -35.27 -10.78 -24.62
C GLU A 176 -36.58 -11.12 -23.93
N ALA A 177 -36.60 -11.41 -22.63
CA ALA A 177 -37.79 -11.69 -21.86
C ALA A 177 -38.71 -10.47 -21.72
N GLU A 178 -38.14 -9.29 -21.53
CA GLU A 178 -38.87 -8.01 -21.46
C GLU A 178 -39.50 -7.66 -22.81
N PHE A 179 -38.79 -7.84 -23.91
CA PHE A 179 -39.29 -7.61 -25.27
C PHE A 179 -40.43 -8.60 -25.63
N ALA A 180 -40.31 -9.88 -25.21
CA ALA A 180 -41.35 -10.87 -25.42
C ALA A 180 -42.62 -10.54 -24.63
N ALA A 181 -42.48 -10.06 -23.39
CA ALA A 181 -43.64 -9.66 -22.56
C ALA A 181 -44.34 -8.42 -23.10
N ASP A 182 -43.61 -7.44 -23.65
CA ASP A 182 -44.21 -6.24 -24.30
C ASP A 182 -44.93 -6.63 -25.57
N ALA A 183 -44.40 -7.57 -26.37
CA ALA A 183 -45.06 -8.03 -27.59
C ALA A 183 -46.37 -8.80 -27.31
N GLU A 184 -46.45 -9.56 -26.21
CA GLU A 184 -47.67 -10.22 -25.76
C GLU A 184 -48.73 -9.22 -25.26
N MET A 185 -48.34 -8.09 -24.67
CA MET A 185 -49.27 -7.07 -24.21
C MET A 185 -49.85 -6.23 -25.38
N GLU A 186 -49.12 -6.07 -26.49
CA GLU A 186 -49.60 -5.37 -27.67
C GLU A 186 -50.64 -6.16 -28.52
N THR A 187 -50.72 -7.48 -28.27
CA THR A 187 -51.62 -8.36 -29.03
C THR A 187 -52.94 -8.64 -28.30
N LEU A 188 -53.16 -8.11 -27.10
CA LEU A 188 -54.38 -8.20 -26.28
C LEU A 188 -55.21 -6.92 -26.36
#